data_0739e768b1e982723dcaa5b295f9238a
#
_entry.id   0739e768b1e982723dcaa5b295f9238a
#
_cell.length_a   1.000
_cell.length_b   1.000
_cell.length_c   1.000
_cell.angle_alpha   90.00
_cell.angle_beta   90.00
_cell.angle_gamma   90.00
#
_symmetry.space_group_name_H-M   'P 1'
#
loop_
_entity.id
_entity.type
_entity.pdbx_description
1 polymer ?
#
loop_
_entity_poly.entity_id
_entity_poly.type
_entity_poly.pdbx_seq_one_letter_code
_entity_poly.pdbx_strand_id
1 'polypeptide(L)'
;MKRPNIVLILADDLGYTDISPFGSEISTPNIARLAAQGLSFTNYHTAGSCAPARAMLLTGVDSHRNGVPNIPEALPAEQMAYEHYQGVLNDKVVTLANVLQDNGYHTYMTGKWHLGHAPELLPSSRGFDRTIAMADTGADNWDQRTYLPIYEQANWYADGAEHTLPDDFYSSEYFIDKTIEFIGSNGSDDNPFFAYIPFQAVHMPVQAPREFSDKYAGMYDEGWTVMRERRRLAAEAAGVIPAGTQAAITPGTLDWDSLPEEQKRYNARRMEVYAGMVEAMDMHIGRLMAYLQSIGEYENTLFIFTSDNGAEGSNLIRQDGSSLLARWFERVGYNSDYETLGEANSWSSIGPSNATIAASPLYYYKFHASEGGLRVPLVMAGPGISRSDELTDEFVFVTDLAPTILSLVDVEIHQGNWQNREVEPIIGKDFSALLAGEDASVHGDSNPIGYELGGNSALFKGDYKIVINAVGQNDADWHLFNIKTDPGETTNLAQQMPALLEEMLADYEAYVETNNVLPMPDGYNRSGQILGDALRQQ
;
A
#
# COMPACT_ATOMS: atom_id res chain seq x y z
N MET A 1 -25.69 -1.54 -21.77
CA MET A 1 -25.13 -0.35 -21.08
C MET A 1 -23.68 -0.23 -21.52
N LYS A 2 -23.12 0.96 -21.58
CA LYS A 2 -21.67 1.18 -21.80
C LYS A 2 -20.94 0.57 -20.61
N ARG A 3 -19.87 -0.23 -20.84
CA ARG A 3 -19.04 -0.72 -19.75
C ARG A 3 -18.38 0.45 -19.02
N PRO A 4 -18.28 0.42 -17.69
CA PRO A 4 -17.68 1.51 -16.96
C PRO A 4 -16.15 1.58 -17.17
N ASN A 5 -15.62 2.80 -17.10
CA ASN A 5 -14.19 3.02 -16.92
C ASN A 5 -13.77 2.62 -15.51
N ILE A 6 -12.50 2.34 -15.31
CA ILE A 6 -11.94 1.96 -14.01
C ILE A 6 -10.75 2.86 -13.70
N VAL A 7 -10.76 3.48 -12.53
CA VAL A 7 -9.63 4.24 -11.98
C VAL A 7 -9.23 3.60 -10.65
N LEU A 8 -8.12 2.88 -10.64
CA LEU A 8 -7.54 2.25 -9.46
C LEU A 8 -6.38 3.10 -8.94
N ILE A 9 -6.60 3.77 -7.83
CA ILE A 9 -5.66 4.67 -7.18
C ILE A 9 -5.02 3.95 -6.00
N LEU A 10 -3.70 3.82 -6.02
CA LEU A 10 -2.95 3.14 -4.98
C LEU A 10 -1.94 4.10 -4.36
N ALA A 11 -2.12 4.44 -3.09
CA ALA A 11 -1.11 5.13 -2.30
C ALA A 11 0.01 4.16 -1.89
N ASP A 12 1.21 4.67 -1.63
CA ASP A 12 2.40 3.94 -1.20
C ASP A 12 2.68 4.28 0.26
N ASP A 13 2.62 3.29 1.15
CA ASP A 13 2.87 3.45 2.60
C ASP A 13 1.88 4.36 3.35
N LEU A 14 0.65 4.49 2.89
CA LEU A 14 -0.37 5.30 3.56
C LEU A 14 -0.97 4.53 4.75
N GLY A 15 -0.93 5.14 5.93
CA GLY A 15 -1.47 4.53 7.14
C GLY A 15 -3.00 4.50 7.19
N TYR A 16 -3.54 3.69 8.11
CA TYR A 16 -4.98 3.42 8.24
C TYR A 16 -5.83 4.68 8.47
N THR A 17 -5.32 5.63 9.27
CA THR A 17 -6.04 6.87 9.59
C THR A 17 -5.43 8.11 8.94
N ASP A 18 -4.85 8.00 7.74
CA ASP A 18 -4.23 9.14 7.05
C ASP A 18 -5.18 9.89 6.11
N ILE A 19 -6.41 9.42 5.94
CA ILE A 19 -7.43 10.11 5.14
C ILE A 19 -8.57 10.66 6.00
N SER A 20 -9.13 11.81 5.63
CA SER A 20 -10.15 12.49 6.45
C SER A 20 -11.41 11.64 6.73
N PRO A 21 -11.92 10.78 5.82
CA PRO A 21 -13.02 9.87 6.15
C PRO A 21 -12.69 8.87 7.25
N PHE A 22 -11.42 8.58 7.50
CA PHE A 22 -10.96 7.66 8.55
C PHE A 22 -10.49 8.37 9.82
N GLY A 23 -10.78 9.66 9.97
CA GLY A 23 -10.51 10.42 11.19
C GLY A 23 -9.20 11.19 11.19
N SER A 24 -8.55 11.39 10.03
CA SER A 24 -7.34 12.19 9.90
C SER A 24 -7.63 13.68 10.05
N GLU A 25 -6.66 14.39 10.64
CA GLU A 25 -6.55 15.86 10.57
C GLU A 25 -6.06 16.33 9.19
N ILE A 26 -5.54 15.40 8.37
CA ILE A 26 -5.06 15.71 7.03
C ILE A 26 -6.25 15.92 6.09
N SER A 27 -6.22 17.01 5.34
CA SER A 27 -7.29 17.38 4.42
C SER A 27 -7.25 16.51 3.15
N THR A 28 -8.26 15.65 2.96
CA THR A 28 -8.42 14.82 1.74
C THR A 28 -9.85 14.93 1.18
N PRO A 29 -10.27 16.13 0.74
CA PRO A 29 -11.66 16.38 0.34
C PRO A 29 -12.11 15.59 -0.89
N ASN A 30 -11.20 15.19 -1.79
CA ASN A 30 -11.55 14.44 -2.99
C ASN A 30 -11.76 12.95 -2.67
N ILE A 31 -10.92 12.36 -1.83
CA ILE A 31 -11.14 11.01 -1.30
C ILE A 31 -12.40 10.98 -0.42
N ALA A 32 -12.63 12.02 0.41
CA ALA A 32 -13.86 12.14 1.19
C ALA A 32 -15.12 12.23 0.30
N ARG A 33 -15.02 12.89 -0.85
CA ARG A 33 -16.10 12.92 -1.84
C ARG A 33 -16.37 11.52 -2.42
N LEU A 34 -15.36 10.72 -2.72
CA LEU A 34 -15.53 9.33 -3.16
C LEU A 34 -16.19 8.50 -2.06
N ALA A 35 -15.74 8.64 -0.80
CA ALA A 35 -16.34 7.95 0.34
C ALA A 35 -17.83 8.30 0.51
N ALA A 36 -18.20 9.57 0.38
CA ALA A 36 -19.59 10.02 0.44
C ALA A 36 -20.46 9.52 -0.73
N GLN A 37 -19.85 9.15 -1.87
CA GLN A 37 -20.55 8.62 -3.05
C GLN A 37 -20.55 7.09 -3.13
N GLY A 38 -19.85 6.41 -2.21
CA GLY A 38 -19.63 4.98 -2.28
C GLY A 38 -19.58 4.30 -0.93
N LEU A 39 -18.88 3.17 -0.90
CA LEU A 39 -18.69 2.33 0.27
C LEU A 39 -17.23 2.38 0.72
N SER A 40 -17.03 2.60 2.02
CA SER A 40 -15.71 2.54 2.65
C SER A 40 -15.58 1.27 3.50
N PHE A 41 -14.46 0.56 3.34
CA PHE A 41 -14.17 -0.69 4.04
C PHE A 41 -13.22 -0.42 5.20
N THR A 42 -13.68 -0.70 6.40
CA THR A 42 -12.88 -0.52 7.62
C THR A 42 -12.08 -1.76 8.01
N ASN A 43 -12.32 -2.89 7.34
CA ASN A 43 -11.68 -4.18 7.60
C ASN A 43 -11.04 -4.78 6.32
N TYR A 44 -10.47 -3.93 5.47
CA TYR A 44 -9.70 -4.33 4.30
C TYR A 44 -8.24 -4.54 4.66
N HIS A 45 -7.69 -5.68 4.23
CA HIS A 45 -6.32 -6.09 4.49
C HIS A 45 -5.55 -6.31 3.19
N THR A 46 -4.27 -5.99 3.24
CA THR A 46 -3.31 -6.14 2.14
C THR A 46 -2.04 -6.84 2.63
N ALA A 47 -0.92 -6.73 1.90
CA ALA A 47 0.37 -7.20 2.40
C ALA A 47 1.06 -6.13 3.26
N GLY A 48 2.00 -6.54 4.08
CA GLY A 48 2.82 -5.64 4.88
C GLY A 48 3.98 -5.00 4.12
N SER A 49 4.01 -5.12 2.77
CA SER A 49 5.05 -4.49 1.92
C SER A 49 4.59 -4.33 0.48
N CYS A 50 5.16 -3.34 -0.21
CA CYS A 50 4.72 -2.81 -1.50
C CYS A 50 4.63 -3.87 -2.63
N ALA A 51 5.73 -4.54 -2.99
CA ALA A 51 5.74 -5.43 -4.15
C ALA A 51 4.78 -6.63 -4.00
N PRO A 52 4.72 -7.36 -2.86
CA PRO A 52 3.73 -8.41 -2.64
C PRO A 52 2.29 -7.92 -2.75
N ALA A 53 1.98 -6.75 -2.16
CA ALA A 53 0.65 -6.15 -2.22
C ALA A 53 0.24 -5.84 -3.67
N ARG A 54 1.12 -5.19 -4.44
CA ARG A 54 0.90 -4.84 -5.85
C ARG A 54 0.73 -6.07 -6.73
N ALA A 55 1.54 -7.11 -6.48
CA ALA A 55 1.42 -8.39 -7.19
C ALA A 55 0.07 -9.07 -6.91
N MET A 56 -0.34 -9.18 -5.64
CA MET A 56 -1.62 -9.76 -5.25
C MET A 56 -2.82 -8.94 -5.77
N LEU A 57 -2.74 -7.60 -5.70
CA LEU A 57 -3.77 -6.69 -6.20
C LEU A 57 -4.03 -6.87 -7.70
N LEU A 58 -2.95 -6.94 -8.48
CA LEU A 58 -3.06 -7.00 -9.94
C LEU A 58 -3.34 -8.41 -10.48
N THR A 59 -3.10 -9.45 -9.70
CA THR A 59 -3.25 -10.84 -10.17
C THR A 59 -4.36 -11.62 -9.47
N GLY A 60 -4.77 -11.21 -8.27
CA GLY A 60 -5.68 -12.00 -7.42
C GLY A 60 -5.07 -13.32 -6.93
N VAL A 61 -3.73 -13.46 -6.97
CA VAL A 61 -2.98 -14.69 -6.63
C VAL A 61 -2.06 -14.42 -5.44
N ASP A 62 -1.92 -15.39 -4.53
CA ASP A 62 -1.03 -15.30 -3.36
C ASP A 62 0.40 -14.94 -3.75
N SER A 63 1.06 -14.16 -2.89
CA SER A 63 2.42 -13.65 -3.12
C SER A 63 3.47 -14.75 -3.33
N HIS A 64 3.32 -15.91 -2.64
CA HIS A 64 4.22 -17.06 -2.77
C HIS A 64 3.98 -17.89 -4.04
N ARG A 65 2.93 -17.59 -4.81
CA ARG A 65 2.61 -18.25 -6.10
C ARG A 65 2.81 -17.32 -7.28
N ASN A 66 2.68 -16.00 -7.06
CA ASN A 66 2.82 -15.02 -8.14
C ASN A 66 4.27 -14.61 -8.42
N GLY A 67 5.24 -15.07 -7.61
CA GLY A 67 6.67 -14.79 -7.75
C GLY A 67 7.21 -13.70 -6.84
N VAL A 68 6.36 -13.03 -6.06
CA VAL A 68 6.69 -11.83 -5.27
C VAL A 68 6.38 -12.03 -3.79
N PRO A 69 7.02 -12.99 -3.08
CA PRO A 69 6.75 -13.25 -1.66
C PRO A 69 7.29 -12.13 -0.75
N ASN A 70 8.20 -11.30 -1.24
CA ASN A 70 8.76 -10.13 -0.56
C ASN A 70 9.22 -9.10 -1.59
N ILE A 71 9.63 -7.92 -1.14
CA ILE A 71 10.37 -6.99 -2.00
C ILE A 71 11.69 -7.64 -2.42
N PRO A 72 12.14 -7.48 -3.68
CA PRO A 72 13.35 -8.14 -4.18
C PRO A 72 14.59 -7.80 -3.35
N GLU A 73 14.67 -6.58 -2.82
CA GLU A 73 15.77 -6.08 -1.99
C GLU A 73 15.90 -6.79 -0.62
N ALA A 74 14.82 -7.44 -0.17
CA ALA A 74 14.79 -8.15 1.12
C ALA A 74 14.81 -9.68 0.98
N LEU A 75 14.77 -10.22 -0.24
CA LEU A 75 14.81 -11.65 -0.46
C LEU A 75 16.20 -12.22 -0.17
N PRO A 76 16.32 -13.26 0.69
CA PRO A 76 17.58 -13.94 0.88
C PRO A 76 17.97 -14.77 -0.35
N ALA A 77 19.27 -14.79 -0.66
CA ALA A 77 19.79 -15.47 -1.84
C ALA A 77 19.42 -16.98 -1.89
N GLU A 78 19.29 -17.63 -0.75
CA GLU A 78 18.88 -19.03 -0.62
C GLU A 78 17.46 -19.26 -1.12
N GLN A 79 16.55 -18.31 -0.90
CA GLN A 79 15.16 -18.39 -1.39
C GLN A 79 15.08 -18.04 -2.88
N MET A 80 15.91 -17.13 -3.39
CA MET A 80 15.92 -16.73 -4.80
C MET A 80 16.30 -17.89 -5.76
N ALA A 81 16.76 -19.02 -5.25
CA ALA A 81 16.96 -20.24 -6.04
C ALA A 81 15.64 -20.91 -6.47
N TYR A 82 14.52 -20.54 -5.90
CA TYR A 82 13.19 -21.10 -6.19
C TYR A 82 12.40 -20.20 -7.14
N GLU A 83 11.69 -20.83 -8.09
CA GLU A 83 10.93 -20.16 -9.15
C GLU A 83 9.89 -19.14 -8.61
N HIS A 84 9.30 -19.43 -7.45
CA HIS A 84 8.27 -18.58 -6.83
C HIS A 84 8.85 -17.46 -5.95
N TYR A 85 10.16 -17.36 -5.81
CA TYR A 85 10.84 -16.43 -4.90
C TYR A 85 11.81 -15.52 -5.66
N GLN A 86 11.33 -14.94 -6.78
CA GLN A 86 12.16 -14.07 -7.61
C GLN A 86 12.03 -12.57 -7.27
N GLY A 87 11.03 -12.19 -6.47
CA GLY A 87 10.71 -10.79 -6.19
C GLY A 87 10.14 -10.03 -7.38
N VAL A 88 9.78 -10.74 -8.44
CA VAL A 88 9.16 -10.19 -9.65
C VAL A 88 8.01 -11.09 -10.10
N LEU A 89 7.05 -10.55 -10.84
CA LEU A 89 5.93 -11.33 -11.38
C LEU A 89 6.45 -12.46 -12.28
N ASN A 90 6.10 -13.70 -11.95
CA ASN A 90 6.43 -14.83 -12.78
C ASN A 90 5.51 -14.89 -14.03
N ASP A 91 5.78 -15.84 -14.91
CA ASP A 91 5.02 -16.01 -16.15
C ASP A 91 3.74 -16.86 -15.99
N LYS A 92 3.51 -17.41 -14.78
CA LYS A 92 2.31 -18.20 -14.46
C LYS A 92 1.13 -17.33 -14.02
N VAL A 93 1.32 -16.04 -13.87
CA VAL A 93 0.21 -15.12 -13.51
C VAL A 93 -0.18 -14.22 -14.66
N VAL A 94 -1.45 -13.82 -14.62
CA VAL A 94 -2.08 -12.89 -15.55
C VAL A 94 -2.51 -11.67 -14.75
N THR A 95 -2.15 -10.49 -15.21
CA THR A 95 -2.57 -9.25 -14.54
C THR A 95 -4.00 -8.87 -14.91
N LEU A 96 -4.65 -8.12 -14.03
CA LEU A 96 -5.94 -7.48 -14.29
C LEU A 96 -5.89 -6.67 -15.61
N ALA A 97 -4.76 -6.00 -15.89
CA ALA A 97 -4.57 -5.24 -17.11
C ALA A 97 -4.58 -6.13 -18.37
N ASN A 98 -3.91 -7.31 -18.33
CA ASN A 98 -3.97 -8.27 -19.45
C ASN A 98 -5.41 -8.70 -19.74
N VAL A 99 -6.18 -9.05 -18.70
CA VAL A 99 -7.57 -9.51 -18.85
C VAL A 99 -8.45 -8.39 -19.42
N LEU A 100 -8.32 -7.17 -18.90
CA LEU A 100 -9.09 -6.02 -19.36
C LEU A 100 -8.72 -5.62 -20.79
N GLN A 101 -7.43 -5.62 -21.15
CA GLN A 101 -6.95 -5.34 -22.50
C GLN A 101 -7.55 -6.32 -23.52
N ASP A 102 -7.52 -7.62 -23.22
CA ASP A 102 -8.14 -8.66 -24.06
C ASP A 102 -9.66 -8.48 -24.21
N ASN A 103 -10.30 -7.79 -23.27
CA ASN A 103 -11.72 -7.49 -23.29
C ASN A 103 -12.04 -6.09 -23.86
N GLY A 104 -11.06 -5.43 -24.52
CA GLY A 104 -11.26 -4.20 -25.27
C GLY A 104 -11.21 -2.93 -24.42
N TYR A 105 -10.59 -2.97 -23.24
CA TYR A 105 -10.22 -1.78 -22.49
C TYR A 105 -8.94 -1.18 -23.03
N HIS A 106 -8.86 0.13 -23.07
CA HIS A 106 -7.59 0.83 -23.08
C HIS A 106 -6.98 0.76 -21.68
N THR A 107 -5.71 0.44 -21.57
CA THR A 107 -5.07 0.16 -20.28
C THR A 107 -3.89 1.09 -20.05
N TYR A 108 -3.91 1.83 -18.93
CA TYR A 108 -2.91 2.85 -18.62
C TYR A 108 -2.31 2.63 -17.24
N MET A 109 -1.02 2.89 -17.11
CA MET A 109 -0.35 2.90 -15.81
C MET A 109 0.55 4.14 -15.70
N THR A 110 0.43 4.87 -14.58
CA THR A 110 1.31 6.01 -14.27
C THR A 110 1.72 5.98 -12.81
N GLY A 111 2.97 5.66 -12.53
CA GLY A 111 3.49 5.61 -11.16
C GLY A 111 4.47 4.50 -10.87
N LYS A 112 4.51 4.05 -9.59
CA LYS A 112 5.41 3.01 -9.09
C LYS A 112 4.94 1.61 -9.49
N TRP A 113 5.84 0.87 -10.16
CA TRP A 113 5.60 -0.52 -10.56
C TRP A 113 6.06 -1.52 -9.50
N HIS A 114 7.35 -1.58 -9.22
CA HIS A 114 8.01 -2.43 -8.23
C HIS A 114 7.77 -3.95 -8.41
N LEU A 115 7.56 -4.41 -9.65
CA LEU A 115 7.33 -5.82 -9.99
C LEU A 115 8.31 -6.35 -11.04
N GLY A 116 9.46 -5.69 -11.17
CA GLY A 116 10.54 -6.00 -12.09
C GLY A 116 10.82 -4.91 -13.12
N HIS A 117 12.07 -4.84 -13.58
CA HIS A 117 12.54 -3.82 -14.53
C HIS A 117 13.16 -4.41 -15.81
N ALA A 118 13.24 -5.74 -15.94
CA ALA A 118 13.58 -6.36 -17.24
C ALA A 118 12.45 -6.09 -18.26
N PRO A 119 12.75 -5.93 -19.55
CA PRO A 119 11.76 -5.55 -20.56
C PRO A 119 10.48 -6.39 -20.56
N GLU A 120 10.58 -7.69 -20.33
CA GLU A 120 9.46 -8.63 -20.23
C GLU A 120 8.65 -8.51 -18.94
N LEU A 121 9.17 -7.81 -17.93
CA LEU A 121 8.55 -7.60 -16.62
C LEU A 121 7.93 -6.21 -16.50
N LEU A 122 8.23 -5.28 -17.41
CA LEU A 122 7.66 -3.94 -17.40
C LEU A 122 6.13 -3.96 -17.61
N PRO A 123 5.40 -2.98 -17.11
CA PRO A 123 3.94 -2.95 -17.25
C PRO A 123 3.47 -2.96 -18.71
N SER A 124 4.24 -2.40 -19.65
CA SER A 124 3.97 -2.47 -21.09
C SER A 124 3.97 -3.90 -21.65
N SER A 125 4.67 -4.85 -20.98
CA SER A 125 4.64 -6.28 -21.30
C SER A 125 3.66 -7.06 -20.45
N ARG A 126 2.93 -6.39 -19.55
CA ARG A 126 1.98 -6.98 -18.60
C ARG A 126 0.56 -6.40 -18.77
N GLY A 127 0.21 -6.03 -20.00
CA GLY A 127 -1.14 -5.68 -20.40
C GLY A 127 -1.49 -4.19 -20.33
N PHE A 128 -0.53 -3.29 -20.17
CA PHE A 128 -0.76 -1.85 -20.23
C PHE A 128 -0.34 -1.27 -21.58
N ASP A 129 -1.27 -0.60 -22.27
CA ASP A 129 -1.04 0.02 -23.58
C ASP A 129 -0.14 1.25 -23.50
N ARG A 130 -0.32 2.06 -22.45
CA ARG A 130 0.47 3.27 -22.21
C ARG A 130 0.97 3.29 -20.78
N THR A 131 2.22 3.63 -20.60
CA THR A 131 2.86 3.58 -19.28
C THR A 131 3.81 4.73 -19.03
N ILE A 132 3.80 5.25 -17.80
CA ILE A 132 4.92 5.92 -17.15
C ILE A 132 5.20 5.14 -15.88
N ALA A 133 6.32 4.44 -15.83
CA ALA A 133 6.63 3.52 -14.75
C ALA A 133 7.95 3.86 -14.05
N MET A 134 7.89 4.06 -12.74
CA MET A 134 9.05 3.97 -11.85
C MET A 134 9.16 2.50 -11.41
N ALA A 135 10.20 1.80 -11.89
CA ALA A 135 10.27 0.35 -11.78
C ALA A 135 10.78 -0.14 -10.42
N ASP A 136 11.42 0.70 -9.65
CA ASP A 136 12.12 0.38 -8.41
C ASP A 136 11.22 0.45 -7.17
N THR A 137 11.80 0.21 -5.98
CA THR A 137 11.11 0.30 -4.70
C THR A 137 10.71 1.74 -4.31
N GLY A 138 11.36 2.75 -4.87
CA GLY A 138 11.09 4.19 -4.65
C GLY A 138 12.10 5.08 -5.36
N ALA A 139 11.79 6.35 -5.48
CA ALA A 139 12.66 7.37 -6.07
C ALA A 139 12.40 8.74 -5.42
N ASP A 140 13.23 9.73 -5.74
CA ASP A 140 12.99 11.13 -5.39
C ASP A 140 11.68 11.62 -6.03
N ASN A 141 10.94 12.49 -5.32
CA ASN A 141 9.68 13.02 -5.84
C ASN A 141 9.84 14.26 -6.73
N TRP A 142 11.06 14.83 -6.80
CA TRP A 142 11.36 16.04 -7.56
C TRP A 142 12.30 15.83 -8.74
N ASP A 143 13.00 14.68 -8.79
CA ASP A 143 13.91 14.37 -9.89
C ASP A 143 14.11 12.85 -10.10
N GLN A 144 14.98 12.48 -11.04
CA GLN A 144 15.28 11.09 -11.40
C GLN A 144 16.32 10.44 -10.46
N ARG A 145 16.41 10.87 -9.23
CA ARG A 145 17.39 10.38 -8.26
C ARG A 145 16.88 9.14 -7.53
N THR A 146 17.75 8.17 -7.32
CA THR A 146 17.45 7.07 -6.39
C THR A 146 17.42 7.56 -4.94
N TYR A 147 16.56 6.99 -4.13
CA TYR A 147 16.39 7.38 -2.73
C TYR A 147 17.25 6.56 -1.74
N LEU A 148 17.82 5.44 -2.20
CA LEU A 148 18.74 4.57 -1.47
C LEU A 148 19.84 4.08 -2.40
N PRO A 149 21.02 3.67 -1.87
CA PRO A 149 22.13 3.17 -2.68
C PRO A 149 21.93 1.73 -3.19
N ILE A 150 20.70 1.31 -3.42
CA ILE A 150 20.32 -0.01 -3.96
C ILE A 150 20.48 -0.01 -5.49
N TYR A 151 20.23 1.13 -6.11
CA TYR A 151 20.33 1.33 -7.56
C TYR A 151 21.31 2.47 -7.87
N GLU A 152 21.98 2.42 -9.02
CA GLU A 152 22.85 3.52 -9.48
C GLU A 152 22.05 4.79 -9.78
N GLN A 153 20.85 4.60 -10.37
CA GLN A 153 19.85 5.66 -10.66
C GLN A 153 18.46 5.09 -10.49
N ALA A 154 17.45 5.95 -10.37
CA ALA A 154 16.07 5.52 -10.43
C ALA A 154 15.69 5.13 -11.87
N ASN A 155 15.07 3.94 -12.02
CA ASN A 155 14.76 3.34 -13.32
C ASN A 155 13.35 3.74 -13.76
N TRP A 156 13.29 4.67 -14.71
CA TRP A 156 12.04 5.18 -15.27
C TRP A 156 11.85 4.72 -16.70
N TYR A 157 10.61 4.32 -17.01
CA TYR A 157 10.24 3.84 -18.35
C TYR A 157 8.94 4.51 -18.82
N ALA A 158 8.88 4.80 -20.12
CA ALA A 158 7.67 5.21 -20.83
C ALA A 158 7.40 4.19 -21.95
N ASP A 159 6.24 3.56 -21.93
CA ASP A 159 5.82 2.56 -22.94
C ASP A 159 6.90 1.49 -23.20
N GLY A 160 7.61 1.07 -22.15
CA GLY A 160 8.66 0.06 -22.19
C GLY A 160 10.06 0.56 -22.57
N ALA A 161 10.24 1.82 -22.92
CA ALA A 161 11.54 2.42 -23.20
C ALA A 161 12.04 3.25 -22.00
N GLU A 162 13.36 3.36 -21.82
CA GLU A 162 13.93 4.26 -20.81
C GLU A 162 13.39 5.69 -20.98
N HIS A 163 13.09 6.31 -19.87
CA HIS A 163 12.45 7.63 -19.83
C HIS A 163 13.24 8.62 -18.97
N THR A 164 13.41 9.83 -19.50
CA THR A 164 13.97 10.94 -18.75
C THR A 164 12.84 11.86 -18.27
N LEU A 165 12.83 12.14 -16.98
CA LEU A 165 11.85 13.03 -16.36
C LEU A 165 12.06 14.49 -16.78
N PRO A 166 11.00 15.31 -16.87
CA PRO A 166 11.11 16.73 -17.14
C PRO A 166 11.73 17.50 -15.96
N ASP A 167 12.29 18.69 -16.24
CA ASP A 167 12.97 19.53 -15.23
C ASP A 167 12.01 20.08 -14.14
N ASP A 168 10.70 20.16 -14.43
CA ASP A 168 9.64 20.62 -13.53
C ASP A 168 8.86 19.46 -12.90
N PHE A 169 9.48 18.29 -12.81
CA PHE A 169 8.85 17.08 -12.28
C PHE A 169 8.49 17.22 -10.79
N TYR A 170 7.23 16.86 -10.46
CA TYR A 170 6.78 16.45 -9.14
C TYR A 170 5.90 15.22 -9.30
N SER A 171 6.24 14.12 -8.62
CA SER A 171 5.69 12.79 -8.90
C SER A 171 4.16 12.74 -8.96
N SER A 172 3.47 13.25 -7.92
CA SER A 172 2.00 13.19 -7.83
C SER A 172 1.31 14.01 -8.92
N GLU A 173 1.88 15.15 -9.30
CA GLU A 173 1.38 15.98 -10.40
C GLU A 173 1.57 15.27 -11.74
N TYR A 174 2.79 14.83 -11.99
CA TYR A 174 3.18 14.22 -13.26
C TYR A 174 2.38 12.96 -13.59
N PHE A 175 2.11 12.10 -12.59
CA PHE A 175 1.32 10.89 -12.80
C PHE A 175 -0.10 11.22 -13.23
N ILE A 176 -0.73 12.22 -12.62
CA ILE A 176 -2.08 12.64 -13.00
C ILE A 176 -2.09 13.33 -14.36
N ASP A 177 -1.11 14.16 -14.68
CA ASP A 177 -0.99 14.79 -16.00
C ASP A 177 -0.88 13.74 -17.11
N LYS A 178 -0.05 12.73 -16.91
CA LYS A 178 0.11 11.62 -17.87
C LYS A 178 -1.14 10.74 -17.95
N THR A 179 -1.82 10.49 -16.85
CA THR A 179 -3.10 9.78 -16.87
C THR A 179 -4.13 10.54 -17.71
N ILE A 180 -4.27 11.83 -17.49
CA ILE A 180 -5.17 12.71 -18.27
C ILE A 180 -4.79 12.71 -19.75
N GLU A 181 -3.49 12.82 -20.08
CA GLU A 181 -2.98 12.74 -21.45
C GLU A 181 -3.36 11.41 -22.12
N PHE A 182 -3.17 10.27 -21.41
CA PHE A 182 -3.46 8.95 -21.95
C PHE A 182 -4.95 8.75 -22.19
N ILE A 183 -5.82 9.11 -21.23
CA ILE A 183 -7.26 9.06 -21.39
C ILE A 183 -7.69 9.95 -22.58
N GLY A 184 -7.15 11.17 -22.67
CA GLY A 184 -7.47 12.10 -23.75
C GLY A 184 -7.05 11.60 -25.14
N SER A 185 -5.98 10.80 -25.23
CA SER A 185 -5.46 10.29 -26.50
C SER A 185 -6.41 9.31 -27.20
N ASN A 186 -7.29 8.64 -26.44
CA ASN A 186 -8.25 7.64 -26.94
C ASN A 186 -9.71 8.15 -26.91
N GLY A 187 -9.93 9.44 -26.71
CA GLY A 187 -11.27 10.05 -26.67
C GLY A 187 -12.07 10.02 -27.98
N SER A 188 -11.52 9.39 -29.03
CA SER A 188 -12.17 9.27 -30.35
C SER A 188 -12.95 7.96 -30.54
N ASP A 189 -12.84 7.02 -29.62
CA ASP A 189 -13.60 5.76 -29.65
C ASP A 189 -14.46 5.58 -28.38
N ASP A 190 -15.35 4.60 -28.39
CA ASP A 190 -16.29 4.33 -27.31
C ASP A 190 -15.79 3.25 -26.34
N ASN A 191 -14.51 2.81 -26.45
CA ASN A 191 -13.97 1.79 -25.58
C ASN A 191 -13.73 2.36 -24.17
N PRO A 192 -14.02 1.57 -23.12
CA PRO A 192 -13.71 1.96 -21.76
C PRO A 192 -12.20 1.92 -21.51
N PHE A 193 -11.77 2.57 -20.43
CA PHE A 193 -10.36 2.51 -20.01
C PHE A 193 -10.22 1.95 -18.58
N PHE A 194 -9.06 1.36 -18.34
CA PHE A 194 -8.52 1.02 -17.02
C PHE A 194 -7.27 1.86 -16.77
N ALA A 195 -7.31 2.75 -15.80
CA ALA A 195 -6.18 3.54 -15.35
C ALA A 195 -5.73 3.07 -13.96
N TYR A 196 -4.54 2.48 -13.87
CA TYR A 196 -3.86 2.14 -12.63
C TYR A 196 -2.88 3.25 -12.28
N ILE A 197 -3.09 3.90 -11.15
CA ILE A 197 -2.34 5.08 -10.70
C ILE A 197 -1.70 4.78 -9.35
N PRO A 198 -0.59 4.02 -9.34
CA PRO A 198 0.17 3.73 -8.12
C PRO A 198 1.13 4.88 -7.82
N PHE A 199 0.69 5.80 -6.94
CA PHE A 199 1.51 6.91 -6.50
C PHE A 199 2.81 6.45 -5.82
N GLN A 200 3.84 7.31 -5.80
CA GLN A 200 4.97 7.21 -4.86
C GLN A 200 4.62 7.83 -3.50
N ALA A 201 3.64 8.73 -3.45
CA ALA A 201 3.15 9.30 -2.21
C ALA A 201 2.44 8.22 -1.38
N VAL A 202 2.78 8.08 -0.14
CA VAL A 202 3.59 8.90 0.76
C VAL A 202 4.90 8.23 1.22
N HIS A 203 5.45 7.33 0.38
CA HIS A 203 6.71 6.62 0.62
C HIS A 203 7.89 7.60 0.78
N MET A 204 8.91 7.21 1.53
CA MET A 204 10.15 7.97 1.63
C MET A 204 10.89 8.05 0.28
N PRO A 205 11.61 9.14 -0.02
CA PRO A 205 11.77 10.34 0.81
C PRO A 205 10.47 11.12 0.91
N VAL A 206 10.12 11.55 2.12
CA VAL A 206 8.91 12.33 2.35
C VAL A 206 9.14 13.76 1.86
N GLN A 207 8.48 14.09 0.75
CA GLN A 207 8.68 15.33 0.00
C GLN A 207 7.35 15.87 -0.51
N ALA A 208 7.11 17.16 -0.33
CA ALA A 208 5.89 17.84 -0.77
C ALA A 208 6.16 19.31 -1.08
N PRO A 209 5.41 19.92 -2.02
CA PRO A 209 5.45 21.36 -2.21
C PRO A 209 5.11 22.10 -0.90
N ARG A 210 5.85 23.20 -0.63
CA ARG A 210 5.69 23.98 0.60
C ARG A 210 4.28 24.45 0.86
N GLU A 211 3.56 24.80 -0.19
CA GLU A 211 2.17 25.25 -0.11
C GLU A 211 1.23 24.24 0.54
N PHE A 212 1.58 22.95 0.51
CA PHE A 212 0.83 21.91 1.23
C PHE A 212 1.39 21.70 2.64
N SER A 213 2.69 21.50 2.79
CA SER A 213 3.29 21.19 4.10
C SER A 213 3.17 22.33 5.12
N ASP A 214 3.22 23.59 4.69
CA ASP A 214 3.12 24.75 5.58
C ASP A 214 1.70 24.96 6.14
N LYS A 215 0.66 24.33 5.56
CA LYS A 215 -0.69 24.32 6.13
C LYS A 215 -0.77 23.59 7.46
N TYR A 216 0.15 22.66 7.70
CA TYR A 216 0.22 21.83 8.89
C TYR A 216 1.23 22.34 9.93
N ALA A 217 1.80 23.54 9.72
CA ALA A 217 2.80 24.11 10.62
C ALA A 217 2.28 24.18 12.07
N GLY A 218 3.03 23.56 13.01
CA GLY A 218 2.70 23.48 14.41
C GLY A 218 1.63 22.44 14.81
N MET A 219 1.04 21.73 13.86
CA MET A 219 -0.01 20.74 14.14
C MET A 219 0.49 19.53 14.93
N TYR A 220 1.74 19.18 14.76
CA TYR A 220 2.37 18.01 15.38
C TYR A 220 3.30 18.35 16.55
N ASP A 221 3.29 19.59 17.03
CA ASP A 221 4.16 20.06 18.13
C ASP A 221 3.88 19.38 19.48
N GLU A 222 2.65 18.85 19.68
CA GLU A 222 2.30 18.08 20.87
C GLU A 222 2.80 16.63 20.83
N GLY A 223 3.34 16.20 19.70
CA GLY A 223 3.99 14.91 19.49
C GLY A 223 3.06 13.73 19.23
N TRP A 224 3.69 12.60 18.94
CA TRP A 224 3.00 11.40 18.47
C TRP A 224 2.04 10.78 19.46
N THR A 225 2.30 10.84 20.76
CA THR A 225 1.39 10.27 21.77
C THR A 225 0.03 10.98 21.77
N VAL A 226 0.04 12.31 21.69
CA VAL A 226 -1.17 13.13 21.65
C VAL A 226 -1.89 12.98 20.32
N MET A 227 -1.15 13.04 19.20
CA MET A 227 -1.73 12.94 17.86
C MET A 227 -2.32 11.55 17.59
N ARG A 228 -1.66 10.49 18.04
CA ARG A 228 -2.16 9.13 17.95
C ARG A 228 -3.51 8.98 18.66
N GLU A 229 -3.63 9.51 19.86
CA GLU A 229 -4.88 9.48 20.62
C GLU A 229 -5.98 10.33 19.95
N ARG A 230 -5.63 11.51 19.41
CA ARG A 230 -6.58 12.33 18.62
C ARG A 230 -7.13 11.55 17.43
N ARG A 231 -6.29 10.89 16.66
CA ARG A 231 -6.71 10.07 15.51
C ARG A 231 -7.56 8.89 15.94
N ARG A 232 -7.19 8.22 17.03
CA ARG A 232 -8.00 7.14 17.60
C ARG A 232 -9.42 7.60 17.92
N LEU A 233 -9.53 8.72 18.64
CA LEU A 233 -10.84 9.30 19.00
C LEU A 233 -11.63 9.77 17.79
N ALA A 234 -10.97 10.34 16.79
CA ALA A 234 -11.61 10.76 15.54
C ALA A 234 -12.10 9.58 14.71
N ALA A 235 -11.31 8.52 14.61
CA ALA A 235 -11.69 7.27 13.91
C ALA A 235 -12.88 6.57 14.63
N GLU A 236 -12.91 6.58 15.97
CA GLU A 236 -14.03 6.09 16.76
C GLU A 236 -15.30 6.94 16.49
N ALA A 237 -15.16 8.26 16.51
CA ALA A 237 -16.29 9.18 16.23
C ALA A 237 -16.81 9.05 14.79
N ALA A 238 -15.95 8.72 13.82
CA ALA A 238 -16.32 8.43 12.44
C ALA A 238 -16.92 7.03 12.24
N GLY A 239 -16.93 6.18 13.27
CA GLY A 239 -17.41 4.79 13.18
C GLY A 239 -16.45 3.84 12.43
N VAL A 240 -15.22 4.28 12.17
CA VAL A 240 -14.19 3.50 11.46
C VAL A 240 -13.62 2.37 12.32
N ILE A 241 -13.63 2.57 13.63
CA ILE A 241 -13.23 1.58 14.64
C ILE A 241 -14.29 1.44 15.71
N PRO A 242 -14.37 0.29 16.42
CA PRO A 242 -15.33 0.10 17.51
C PRO A 242 -15.13 1.11 18.64
N ALA A 243 -16.22 1.47 19.31
CA ALA A 243 -16.18 2.35 20.48
C ALA A 243 -15.35 1.72 21.61
N GLY A 244 -14.47 2.51 22.21
CA GLY A 244 -13.58 2.06 23.28
C GLY A 244 -12.35 1.30 22.82
N THR A 245 -12.07 1.23 21.52
CA THR A 245 -10.83 0.63 20.99
C THR A 245 -9.60 1.22 21.70
N GLN A 246 -8.74 0.35 22.19
CA GLN A 246 -7.47 0.75 22.80
C GLN A 246 -6.37 0.75 21.74
N ALA A 247 -5.39 1.61 21.91
CA ALA A 247 -4.20 1.63 21.06
C ALA A 247 -3.02 0.96 21.78
N ALA A 248 -2.49 -0.12 21.24
CA ALA A 248 -1.30 -0.75 21.78
C ALA A 248 -0.07 0.17 21.68
N ILE A 249 0.84 0.08 22.63
CA ILE A 249 2.11 0.80 22.57
C ILE A 249 3.06 -0.01 21.69
N THR A 250 3.41 0.53 20.55
CA THR A 250 4.37 -0.11 19.64
C THR A 250 5.78 -0.03 20.23
N PRO A 251 6.49 -1.16 20.38
CA PRO A 251 7.86 -1.17 20.86
C PRO A 251 8.78 -0.28 20.03
N GLY A 252 9.71 0.39 20.70
CA GLY A 252 10.63 1.34 20.05
C GLY A 252 10.05 2.75 19.83
N THR A 253 8.76 2.98 20.15
CA THR A 253 8.21 4.34 20.23
C THR A 253 8.90 5.11 21.35
N LEU A 254 9.45 6.27 21.01
CA LEU A 254 10.18 7.09 21.98
C LEU A 254 9.22 7.89 22.85
N ASP A 255 9.67 8.25 24.04
CA ASP A 255 8.98 9.20 24.89
C ASP A 255 9.19 10.61 24.37
N TRP A 256 8.13 11.23 23.82
CA TRP A 256 8.18 12.59 23.26
C TRP A 256 8.70 13.63 24.26
N ASP A 257 8.25 13.54 25.50
CA ASP A 257 8.60 14.54 26.53
C ASP A 257 10.07 14.50 26.92
N SER A 258 10.72 13.36 26.72
CA SER A 258 12.17 13.19 26.98
C SER A 258 13.07 13.74 25.88
N LEU A 259 12.52 14.10 24.71
CA LEU A 259 13.31 14.57 23.59
C LEU A 259 13.79 16.03 23.76
N PRO A 260 15.01 16.37 23.28
CA PRO A 260 15.41 17.76 23.10
C PRO A 260 14.48 18.53 22.17
N GLU A 261 14.30 19.82 22.40
CA GLU A 261 13.39 20.68 21.62
C GLU A 261 13.70 20.68 20.11
N GLU A 262 14.97 20.61 19.74
CA GLU A 262 15.39 20.51 18.35
C GLU A 262 14.87 19.23 17.69
N GLN A 263 14.92 18.09 18.39
CA GLN A 263 14.41 16.82 17.89
C GLN A 263 12.89 16.81 17.84
N LYS A 264 12.20 17.42 18.80
CA LYS A 264 10.74 17.59 18.75
C LYS A 264 10.33 18.36 17.50
N ARG A 265 10.93 19.53 17.27
CA ARG A 265 10.68 20.36 16.10
C ARG A 265 10.96 19.61 14.78
N TYR A 266 12.07 18.89 14.72
CA TYR A 266 12.43 18.11 13.53
C TYR A 266 11.40 16.99 13.24
N ASN A 267 10.98 16.24 14.25
CA ASN A 267 9.99 15.18 14.11
C ASN A 267 8.59 15.71 13.79
N ALA A 268 8.19 16.85 14.36
CA ALA A 268 6.96 17.55 14.00
C ALA A 268 6.99 17.96 12.52
N ARG A 269 8.10 18.59 12.07
CA ARG A 269 8.24 19.02 10.66
C ARG A 269 8.18 17.85 9.67
N ARG A 270 8.78 16.70 9.98
CA ARG A 270 8.67 15.48 9.16
C ARG A 270 7.21 15.08 8.95
N MET A 271 6.39 15.17 9.99
CA MET A 271 4.98 14.82 9.92
C MET A 271 4.14 15.89 9.20
N GLU A 272 4.51 17.18 9.33
CA GLU A 272 3.90 18.27 8.54
C GLU A 272 4.14 18.07 7.04
N VAL A 273 5.35 17.67 6.64
CA VAL A 273 5.67 17.37 5.24
C VAL A 273 4.91 16.14 4.76
N TYR A 274 4.82 15.09 5.58
CA TYR A 274 4.02 13.90 5.29
C TYR A 274 2.55 14.26 5.04
N ALA A 275 1.96 15.05 5.93
CA ALA A 275 0.59 15.52 5.78
C ALA A 275 0.39 16.34 4.49
N GLY A 276 1.35 17.20 4.18
CA GLY A 276 1.37 17.94 2.91
C GLY A 276 1.46 17.04 1.68
N MET A 277 2.20 15.92 1.76
CA MET A 277 2.33 14.95 0.68
C MET A 277 1.00 14.19 0.43
N VAL A 278 0.29 13.81 1.51
CA VAL A 278 -1.06 13.21 1.42
C VAL A 278 -2.05 14.20 0.80
N GLU A 279 -2.07 15.47 1.26
CA GLU A 279 -2.97 16.49 0.70
C GLU A 279 -2.66 16.81 -0.76
N ALA A 280 -1.38 16.87 -1.16
CA ALA A 280 -0.99 17.06 -2.54
C ALA A 280 -1.48 15.91 -3.44
N MET A 281 -1.35 14.67 -2.99
CA MET A 281 -1.90 13.51 -3.69
C MET A 281 -3.42 13.64 -3.87
N ASP A 282 -4.16 13.96 -2.81
CA ASP A 282 -5.63 14.15 -2.89
C ASP A 282 -6.02 15.28 -3.85
N MET A 283 -5.29 16.40 -3.84
CA MET A 283 -5.54 17.52 -4.76
C MET A 283 -5.37 17.08 -6.22
N HIS A 284 -4.33 16.33 -6.53
CA HIS A 284 -4.10 15.82 -7.88
C HIS A 284 -5.14 14.77 -8.30
N ILE A 285 -5.60 13.91 -7.39
CA ILE A 285 -6.78 13.03 -7.62
C ILE A 285 -8.00 13.88 -8.00
N GLY A 286 -8.23 14.99 -7.31
CA GLY A 286 -9.30 15.94 -7.63
C GLY A 286 -9.20 16.53 -9.04
N ARG A 287 -7.99 16.76 -9.56
CA ARG A 287 -7.77 17.21 -10.94
C ARG A 287 -8.22 16.14 -11.96
N LEU A 288 -7.91 14.88 -11.71
CA LEU A 288 -8.39 13.79 -12.56
C LEU A 288 -9.92 13.68 -12.52
N MET A 289 -10.52 13.74 -11.33
CA MET A 289 -11.98 13.71 -11.16
C MET A 289 -12.64 14.87 -11.94
N ALA A 290 -12.10 16.08 -11.84
CA ALA A 290 -12.59 17.25 -12.59
C ALA A 290 -12.44 17.09 -14.11
N TYR A 291 -11.33 16.52 -14.57
CA TYR A 291 -11.13 16.20 -15.98
C TYR A 291 -12.19 15.21 -16.47
N LEU A 292 -12.44 14.11 -15.77
CA LEU A 292 -13.47 13.13 -16.13
C LEU A 292 -14.88 13.74 -16.13
N GLN A 293 -15.17 14.67 -15.21
CA GLN A 293 -16.43 15.45 -15.28
C GLN A 293 -16.51 16.30 -16.55
N SER A 294 -15.41 16.95 -16.93
CA SER A 294 -15.38 17.84 -18.10
C SER A 294 -15.62 17.11 -19.43
N ILE A 295 -15.25 15.82 -19.49
CA ILE A 295 -15.49 14.97 -20.68
C ILE A 295 -16.75 14.10 -20.55
N GLY A 296 -17.51 14.22 -19.45
CA GLY A 296 -18.77 13.49 -19.22
C GLY A 296 -18.61 12.01 -18.84
N GLU A 297 -17.43 11.57 -18.44
CA GLU A 297 -17.14 10.18 -18.09
C GLU A 297 -17.12 9.91 -16.57
N TYR A 298 -17.24 10.91 -15.71
CA TYR A 298 -17.18 10.75 -14.25
C TYR A 298 -18.20 9.74 -13.72
N GLU A 299 -19.46 9.90 -14.09
CA GLU A 299 -20.56 9.02 -13.63
C GLU A 299 -20.46 7.59 -14.22
N ASN A 300 -19.68 7.39 -15.28
CA ASN A 300 -19.40 6.10 -15.89
C ASN A 300 -18.04 5.53 -15.46
N THR A 301 -17.47 6.01 -14.36
CA THR A 301 -16.16 5.60 -13.87
C THR A 301 -16.26 4.97 -12.49
N LEU A 302 -15.76 3.74 -12.36
CA LEU A 302 -15.54 3.06 -11.08
C LEU A 302 -14.23 3.57 -10.48
N PHE A 303 -14.30 4.23 -9.34
CA PHE A 303 -13.14 4.68 -8.57
C PHE A 303 -12.85 3.71 -7.43
N ILE A 304 -11.59 3.35 -7.26
CA ILE A 304 -11.08 2.53 -6.16
C ILE A 304 -9.86 3.23 -5.60
N PHE A 305 -9.89 3.58 -4.33
CA PHE A 305 -8.76 4.18 -3.61
C PHE A 305 -8.34 3.27 -2.46
N THR A 306 -7.05 2.95 -2.37
CA THR A 306 -6.47 2.19 -1.25
C THR A 306 -4.97 2.47 -1.10
N SER A 307 -4.32 1.83 -0.12
CA SER A 307 -2.85 1.78 0.05
C SER A 307 -2.33 0.36 -0.20
N ASP A 308 -1.05 0.24 -0.58
CA ASP A 308 -0.43 -1.07 -0.77
C ASP A 308 -0.03 -1.73 0.56
N ASN A 309 0.29 -0.97 1.59
CA ASN A 309 0.55 -1.45 2.95
C ASN A 309 0.37 -0.31 3.96
N GLY A 310 0.48 -0.63 5.24
CA GLY A 310 0.48 0.38 6.29
C GLY A 310 1.70 1.30 6.27
N ALA A 311 1.68 2.33 7.12
CA ALA A 311 2.70 3.40 7.17
C ALA A 311 4.15 2.87 7.31
N GLU A 312 5.12 3.59 6.73
CA GLU A 312 6.54 3.22 6.78
C GLU A 312 7.22 3.79 8.04
N GLY A 313 7.70 2.89 8.90
CA GLY A 313 8.37 3.23 10.15
C GLY A 313 9.90 3.23 10.10
N SER A 314 10.52 2.98 8.95
CA SER A 314 11.99 2.95 8.87
C SER A 314 12.63 4.30 9.15
N ASN A 315 13.79 4.30 9.79
CA ASN A 315 14.53 5.49 10.13
C ASN A 315 16.02 5.34 9.76
N LEU A 316 16.37 5.80 8.58
CA LEU A 316 17.73 5.73 8.06
C LEU A 316 18.60 6.91 8.53
N ILE A 317 17.98 7.98 9.01
CA ILE A 317 18.64 9.10 9.69
C ILE A 317 18.31 8.99 11.18
N ARG A 318 19.31 8.74 12.01
CA ARG A 318 19.16 8.69 13.47
C ARG A 318 18.77 10.07 14.00
N GLN A 319 18.21 10.11 15.19
CA GLN A 319 17.77 11.35 15.83
C GLN A 319 18.89 12.35 16.13
N ASP A 320 20.13 11.85 16.28
CA ASP A 320 21.33 12.67 16.44
C ASP A 320 21.88 13.21 15.09
N GLY A 321 21.12 13.01 14.00
CA GLY A 321 21.54 13.39 12.64
C GLY A 321 22.58 12.45 12.04
N SER A 322 23.06 11.45 12.80
CA SER A 322 23.99 10.47 12.25
C SER A 322 23.23 9.47 11.37
N SER A 323 23.81 9.10 10.23
CA SER A 323 23.28 8.09 9.34
C SER A 323 24.39 7.18 8.85
N LEU A 324 24.09 5.88 8.74
CA LEU A 324 24.97 4.95 8.03
C LEU A 324 25.13 5.33 6.56
N LEU A 325 24.18 6.10 6.02
CA LEU A 325 24.13 6.56 4.64
C LEU A 325 24.60 8.03 4.49
N ALA A 326 25.08 8.70 5.55
CA ALA A 326 25.41 10.13 5.51
C ALA A 326 26.35 10.49 4.35
N ARG A 327 27.42 9.70 4.12
CA ARG A 327 28.34 9.92 3.00
C ARG A 327 27.69 9.72 1.64
N TRP A 328 26.75 8.79 1.55
CA TRP A 328 26.02 8.55 0.32
C TRP A 328 25.06 9.71 0.04
N PHE A 329 24.29 10.16 1.05
CA PHE A 329 23.41 11.33 0.91
C PHE A 329 24.18 12.56 0.43
N GLU A 330 25.32 12.86 1.06
CA GLU A 330 26.18 13.96 0.63
C GLU A 330 26.64 13.81 -0.83
N ARG A 331 27.09 12.61 -1.22
CA ARG A 331 27.56 12.31 -2.59
C ARG A 331 26.48 12.51 -3.65
N VAL A 332 25.23 12.11 -3.37
CA VAL A 332 24.12 12.21 -4.33
C VAL A 332 23.34 13.52 -4.20
N GLY A 333 23.74 14.41 -3.29
CA GLY A 333 23.20 15.75 -3.15
C GLY A 333 21.92 15.84 -2.32
N TYR A 334 21.62 14.85 -1.47
CA TYR A 334 20.57 14.99 -0.46
C TYR A 334 21.06 15.72 0.79
N ASN A 335 20.14 16.44 1.41
CA ASN A 335 20.30 17.02 2.76
C ASN A 335 19.10 16.67 3.64
N SER A 336 19.22 16.89 4.93
CA SER A 336 18.14 16.72 5.91
C SER A 336 17.97 17.99 6.76
N ASP A 337 18.26 19.15 6.17
CA ASP A 337 18.14 20.44 6.84
C ASP A 337 16.70 20.77 7.16
N TYR A 338 16.44 21.16 8.40
CA TYR A 338 15.10 21.49 8.89
C TYR A 338 14.34 22.48 8.00
N GLU A 339 15.06 23.53 7.54
CA GLU A 339 14.45 24.62 6.77
C GLU A 339 14.01 24.23 5.35
N THR A 340 14.55 23.13 4.83
CA THR A 340 14.27 22.64 3.47
C THR A 340 13.63 21.27 3.42
N LEU A 341 13.22 20.72 4.58
CA LEU A 341 12.54 19.44 4.62
C LEU A 341 11.28 19.46 3.75
N GLY A 342 11.18 18.48 2.86
CA GLY A 342 10.09 18.30 1.91
C GLY A 342 10.38 18.90 0.53
N GLU A 343 11.31 19.86 0.42
CA GLU A 343 11.68 20.45 -0.87
C GLU A 343 12.63 19.56 -1.67
N ALA A 344 12.88 19.96 -2.91
CA ALA A 344 13.89 19.30 -3.75
C ALA A 344 15.26 19.21 -3.02
N ASN A 345 15.91 18.07 -3.19
CA ASN A 345 17.16 17.71 -2.52
C ASN A 345 17.05 17.44 -1.01
N SER A 346 15.87 17.48 -0.41
CA SER A 346 15.73 17.01 0.97
C SER A 346 15.49 15.50 1.01
N TRP A 347 15.96 14.85 2.08
CA TRP A 347 15.67 13.46 2.36
C TRP A 347 15.16 13.31 3.79
N SER A 348 13.98 12.77 3.95
CA SER A 348 13.45 12.39 5.26
C SER A 348 12.52 11.18 5.17
N SER A 349 12.26 10.56 6.32
CA SER A 349 11.19 9.58 6.55
C SER A 349 10.44 9.96 7.81
N ILE A 350 9.21 9.54 7.99
CA ILE A 350 8.49 9.86 9.23
C ILE A 350 9.09 9.19 10.47
N GLY A 351 9.67 8.00 10.28
CA GLY A 351 10.28 7.21 11.35
C GLY A 351 9.24 6.47 12.22
N PRO A 352 9.71 5.55 13.09
CA PRO A 352 8.85 4.60 13.78
C PRO A 352 7.81 5.25 14.71
N SER A 353 8.19 6.32 15.41
CA SER A 353 7.27 6.98 16.34
C SER A 353 6.14 7.73 15.64
N ASN A 354 6.42 8.46 14.54
CA ASN A 354 5.36 9.10 13.76
C ASN A 354 4.53 8.08 12.96
N ALA A 355 5.11 6.96 12.53
CA ALA A 355 4.34 5.89 11.88
C ALA A 355 3.20 5.35 12.78
N THR A 356 3.35 5.44 14.11
CA THR A 356 2.26 5.09 15.04
C THR A 356 1.08 6.08 15.00
N ILE A 357 1.28 7.32 14.54
CA ILE A 357 0.19 8.27 14.29
C ILE A 357 -0.59 7.79 13.07
N ALA A 358 0.10 7.54 11.96
CA ALA A 358 -0.49 7.13 10.68
C ALA A 358 -1.25 5.79 10.80
N ALA A 359 -0.71 4.83 11.56
CA ALA A 359 -1.33 3.53 11.80
C ALA A 359 -2.41 3.54 12.89
N SER A 360 -2.62 4.65 13.65
CA SER A 360 -3.49 4.68 14.83
C SER A 360 -4.90 4.13 14.55
N PRO A 361 -5.50 3.33 15.45
CA PRO A 361 -4.96 2.81 16.72
C PRO A 361 -4.21 1.48 16.57
N LEU A 362 -4.01 1.02 15.34
CA LEU A 362 -3.50 -0.29 15.01
C LEU A 362 -2.07 -0.52 15.53
N TYR A 363 -1.72 -1.78 15.70
CA TYR A 363 -0.43 -2.18 16.25
C TYR A 363 0.61 -2.33 15.16
N TYR A 364 1.81 -1.82 15.35
CA TYR A 364 2.90 -1.77 14.38
C TYR A 364 2.55 -1.00 13.09
N TYR A 365 3.26 -1.30 12.01
CA TYR A 365 3.23 -0.64 10.70
C TYR A 365 3.91 -1.55 9.67
N LYS A 366 4.22 -1.07 8.47
CA LYS A 366 4.87 -1.77 7.35
C LYS A 366 5.88 -2.83 7.81
N PHE A 367 5.96 -3.92 7.10
CA PHE A 367 6.77 -5.12 7.34
C PHE A 367 6.34 -5.99 8.53
N HIS A 368 5.31 -5.64 9.26
CA HIS A 368 4.76 -6.47 10.33
C HIS A 368 3.46 -7.14 9.88
N ALA A 369 3.22 -8.33 10.43
CA ALA A 369 1.97 -9.05 10.20
C ALA A 369 0.82 -8.58 11.13
N SER A 370 1.09 -7.60 12.00
CA SER A 370 0.08 -6.92 12.83
C SER A 370 -0.81 -6.01 12.00
N GLU A 371 -1.96 -5.61 12.59
CA GLU A 371 -2.99 -4.83 11.89
C GLU A 371 -2.46 -3.55 11.26
N GLY A 372 -1.56 -2.81 11.93
CA GLY A 372 -1.01 -1.57 11.39
C GLY A 372 -0.10 -1.75 10.16
N GLY A 373 0.35 -2.97 9.89
CA GLY A 373 1.09 -3.31 8.67
C GLY A 373 0.18 -3.73 7.51
N LEU A 374 -0.97 -4.37 7.83
CA LEU A 374 -1.83 -5.05 6.87
C LEU A 374 -3.15 -4.33 6.58
N ARG A 375 -3.75 -3.69 7.59
CA ARG A 375 -5.06 -3.06 7.50
C ARG A 375 -4.92 -1.62 7.04
N VAL A 376 -5.54 -1.30 5.90
CA VAL A 376 -5.45 0.01 5.24
C VAL A 376 -6.85 0.47 4.79
N PRO A 377 -7.05 1.76 4.50
CA PRO A 377 -8.33 2.22 4.00
C PRO A 377 -8.60 1.69 2.58
N LEU A 378 -9.86 1.30 2.30
CA LEU A 378 -10.36 1.04 0.96
C LEU A 378 -11.66 1.85 0.76
N VAL A 379 -11.72 2.62 -0.32
CA VAL A 379 -12.91 3.38 -0.73
C VAL A 379 -13.25 3.02 -2.16
N MET A 380 -14.50 2.63 -2.41
CA MET A 380 -15.00 2.29 -3.75
C MET A 380 -16.25 3.11 -4.06
N ALA A 381 -16.29 3.76 -5.24
CA ALA A 381 -17.41 4.57 -5.69
C ALA A 381 -17.62 4.46 -7.20
N GLY A 382 -18.88 4.53 -7.66
CA GLY A 382 -19.22 4.53 -9.08
C GLY A 382 -20.17 3.40 -9.50
N PRO A 383 -20.21 3.08 -10.80
CA PRO A 383 -21.10 2.05 -11.33
C PRO A 383 -20.95 0.69 -10.65
N GLY A 384 -22.07 0.04 -10.36
CA GLY A 384 -22.12 -1.24 -9.65
C GLY A 384 -22.16 -1.13 -8.14
N ILE A 385 -21.99 0.08 -7.57
CA ILE A 385 -22.05 0.36 -6.14
C ILE A 385 -23.35 1.08 -5.82
N SER A 386 -24.25 0.42 -5.10
CA SER A 386 -25.56 0.98 -4.73
C SER A 386 -25.58 1.64 -3.35
N ARG A 387 -24.51 1.47 -2.58
CA ARG A 387 -24.33 2.01 -1.23
C ARG A 387 -23.56 3.33 -1.32
N SER A 388 -24.01 4.34 -0.59
CA SER A 388 -23.34 5.66 -0.57
C SER A 388 -23.28 6.21 0.83
N ASP A 389 -22.17 6.84 1.20
CA ASP A 389 -21.88 7.38 2.53
C ASP A 389 -21.99 6.30 3.64
N GLU A 390 -21.55 5.08 3.30
CA GLU A 390 -21.63 3.94 4.20
C GLU A 390 -20.26 3.38 4.53
N LEU A 391 -20.15 2.79 5.73
CA LEU A 391 -19.01 2.00 6.17
C LEU A 391 -19.42 0.52 6.24
N THR A 392 -18.48 -0.37 5.95
CA THR A 392 -18.62 -1.80 6.20
C THR A 392 -17.40 -2.33 6.95
N ASP A 393 -17.63 -3.21 7.91
CA ASP A 393 -16.61 -3.97 8.64
C ASP A 393 -16.42 -5.40 8.10
N GLU A 394 -17.00 -5.69 6.92
CA GLU A 394 -16.80 -6.97 6.25
C GLU A 394 -15.32 -7.17 5.90
N PHE A 395 -14.79 -8.35 6.22
CA PHE A 395 -13.41 -8.69 5.93
C PHE A 395 -13.20 -8.87 4.42
N VAL A 396 -12.25 -8.10 3.86
CA VAL A 396 -11.82 -8.19 2.46
C VAL A 396 -10.30 -8.21 2.40
N PHE A 397 -9.74 -9.06 1.56
CA PHE A 397 -8.31 -9.17 1.35
C PHE A 397 -7.91 -8.67 -0.03
N VAL A 398 -6.67 -8.24 -0.20
CA VAL A 398 -6.17 -7.60 -1.44
C VAL A 398 -6.40 -8.44 -2.71
N THR A 399 -6.37 -9.77 -2.59
CA THR A 399 -6.64 -10.68 -3.71
C THR A 399 -8.08 -10.62 -4.22
N ASP A 400 -9.02 -10.12 -3.42
CA ASP A 400 -10.45 -10.06 -3.73
C ASP A 400 -10.79 -8.92 -4.69
N LEU A 401 -9.91 -7.92 -4.81
CA LEU A 401 -10.16 -6.76 -5.68
C LEU A 401 -10.16 -7.15 -7.16
N ALA A 402 -9.23 -7.99 -7.60
CA ALA A 402 -9.15 -8.37 -9.01
C ALA A 402 -10.44 -9.07 -9.52
N PRO A 403 -10.96 -10.13 -8.88
CA PRO A 403 -12.18 -10.77 -9.32
C PRO A 403 -13.41 -9.85 -9.19
N THR A 404 -13.46 -8.99 -8.16
CA THR A 404 -14.57 -8.04 -7.98
C THR A 404 -14.59 -6.99 -9.08
N ILE A 405 -13.43 -6.42 -9.44
CA ILE A 405 -13.34 -5.47 -10.55
C ILE A 405 -13.81 -6.11 -11.85
N LEU A 406 -13.36 -7.33 -12.16
CA LEU A 406 -13.78 -8.05 -13.37
C LEU A 406 -15.29 -8.30 -13.38
N SER A 407 -15.87 -8.70 -12.24
CA SER A 407 -17.31 -8.91 -12.09
C SER A 407 -18.12 -7.63 -12.32
N LEU A 408 -17.68 -6.48 -11.73
CA LEU A 408 -18.36 -5.19 -11.87
C LEU A 408 -18.39 -4.66 -13.32
N VAL A 409 -17.50 -5.15 -14.17
CA VAL A 409 -17.41 -4.74 -15.58
C VAL A 409 -17.83 -5.85 -16.56
N ASP A 410 -18.46 -6.91 -16.06
CA ASP A 410 -18.97 -8.04 -16.83
C ASP A 410 -17.88 -8.70 -17.70
N VAL A 411 -16.72 -8.99 -17.07
CA VAL A 411 -15.59 -9.69 -17.67
C VAL A 411 -15.37 -11.01 -16.96
N GLU A 412 -15.27 -12.10 -17.73
CA GLU A 412 -15.13 -13.45 -17.19
C GLU A 412 -13.78 -13.65 -16.49
N ILE A 413 -13.81 -14.26 -15.31
CA ILE A 413 -12.64 -14.61 -14.51
C ILE A 413 -12.06 -15.92 -15.05
N HIS A 414 -10.78 -15.92 -15.41
CA HIS A 414 -10.11 -17.16 -15.83
C HIS A 414 -9.95 -18.15 -14.67
N GLN A 415 -10.13 -19.45 -14.99
CA GLN A 415 -10.08 -20.54 -14.01
C GLN A 415 -8.80 -21.37 -14.17
N GLY A 416 -7.62 -20.72 -14.15
CA GLY A 416 -6.33 -21.39 -14.31
C GLY A 416 -5.92 -21.66 -15.74
N ASN A 417 -6.64 -21.13 -16.73
CA ASN A 417 -6.24 -21.16 -18.14
C ASN A 417 -6.50 -19.80 -18.80
N TRP A 418 -5.52 -19.27 -19.48
CA TRP A 418 -5.62 -18.01 -20.19
C TRP A 418 -4.88 -18.10 -21.55
N GLN A 419 -5.58 -17.82 -22.64
CA GLN A 419 -5.03 -17.91 -24.00
C GLN A 419 -4.35 -19.27 -24.32
N ASN A 420 -4.95 -20.38 -23.88
CA ASN A 420 -4.42 -21.75 -23.98
C ASN A 420 -3.10 -22.00 -23.23
N ARG A 421 -2.78 -21.17 -22.24
CA ARG A 421 -1.66 -21.34 -21.32
C ARG A 421 -2.20 -21.65 -19.94
N GLU A 422 -1.64 -22.65 -19.26
CA GLU A 422 -1.89 -22.91 -17.85
C GLU A 422 -1.30 -21.77 -17.00
N VAL A 423 -2.13 -21.19 -16.14
CA VAL A 423 -1.77 -20.08 -15.26
C VAL A 423 -2.32 -20.32 -13.87
N GLU A 424 -1.81 -19.59 -12.88
CA GLU A 424 -2.37 -19.62 -11.53
C GLU A 424 -3.80 -19.08 -11.54
N PRO A 425 -4.74 -19.79 -10.91
CA PRO A 425 -6.11 -19.31 -10.79
C PRO A 425 -6.18 -18.13 -9.84
N ILE A 426 -7.11 -17.20 -10.09
CA ILE A 426 -7.46 -16.16 -9.12
C ILE A 426 -8.07 -16.85 -7.89
N ILE A 427 -7.50 -16.58 -6.71
CA ILE A 427 -7.95 -17.17 -5.44
C ILE A 427 -8.89 -16.26 -4.65
N GLY A 428 -8.85 -14.95 -4.95
CA GLY A 428 -9.69 -13.93 -4.30
C GLY A 428 -11.17 -14.19 -4.52
N LYS A 429 -12.00 -13.62 -3.66
CA LYS A 429 -13.45 -13.70 -3.70
C LYS A 429 -14.06 -12.46 -4.32
N ASP A 430 -15.03 -12.68 -5.20
CA ASP A 430 -15.87 -11.60 -5.73
C ASP A 430 -16.86 -11.11 -4.65
N PHE A 431 -16.78 -9.83 -4.32
CA PHE A 431 -17.69 -9.16 -3.38
C PHE A 431 -18.63 -8.13 -4.05
N SER A 432 -18.83 -8.22 -5.36
CA SER A 432 -19.71 -7.32 -6.11
C SER A 432 -21.16 -7.33 -5.59
N ALA A 433 -21.65 -8.47 -5.07
CA ALA A 433 -22.94 -8.57 -4.42
C ALA A 433 -23.06 -7.66 -3.18
N LEU A 434 -22.01 -7.60 -2.34
CA LEU A 434 -21.94 -6.67 -1.20
C LEU A 434 -21.99 -5.21 -1.66
N LEU A 435 -21.29 -4.87 -2.74
CA LEU A 435 -21.31 -3.52 -3.34
C LEU A 435 -22.69 -3.16 -3.92
N ALA A 436 -23.41 -4.15 -4.46
CA ALA A 436 -24.78 -3.99 -4.93
C ALA A 436 -25.82 -3.86 -3.80
N GLY A 437 -25.39 -3.94 -2.54
CA GLY A 437 -26.26 -3.79 -1.37
C GLY A 437 -26.89 -5.08 -0.85
N GLU A 438 -26.40 -6.24 -1.30
CA GLU A 438 -26.81 -7.53 -0.76
C GLU A 438 -26.14 -7.78 0.61
N ASP A 439 -26.84 -8.47 1.50
CA ASP A 439 -26.30 -8.93 2.79
C ASP A 439 -25.47 -10.21 2.53
N ALA A 440 -24.23 -10.03 2.11
CA ALA A 440 -23.33 -11.10 1.71
C ALA A 440 -22.01 -11.02 2.48
N SER A 441 -21.64 -12.09 3.18
CA SER A 441 -20.30 -12.24 3.73
C SER A 441 -19.35 -12.74 2.64
N VAL A 442 -18.18 -12.11 2.54
CA VAL A 442 -17.18 -12.41 1.49
C VAL A 442 -16.45 -13.72 1.78
N HIS A 443 -15.93 -13.87 2.98
CA HIS A 443 -15.14 -15.05 3.38
C HIS A 443 -15.90 -15.97 4.34
N GLY A 444 -16.85 -15.44 5.13
CA GLY A 444 -17.55 -16.20 6.17
C GLY A 444 -16.63 -16.61 7.32
N ASP A 445 -17.24 -17.18 8.37
CA ASP A 445 -16.53 -17.45 9.65
C ASP A 445 -15.54 -18.63 9.57
N SER A 446 -15.61 -19.47 8.56
CA SER A 446 -14.86 -20.73 8.48
C SER A 446 -13.77 -20.78 7.41
N ASN A 447 -13.63 -19.73 6.60
CA ASN A 447 -12.65 -19.71 5.52
C ASN A 447 -11.36 -19.01 5.96
N PRO A 448 -10.26 -19.74 6.21
CA PRO A 448 -9.02 -19.13 6.67
C PRO A 448 -8.29 -18.40 5.54
N ILE A 449 -7.72 -17.25 5.84
CA ILE A 449 -6.85 -16.45 4.95
C ILE A 449 -5.48 -16.36 5.59
N GLY A 450 -4.51 -17.08 5.04
CA GLY A 450 -3.12 -17.07 5.50
C GLY A 450 -2.32 -15.92 4.90
N TYR A 451 -1.28 -15.53 5.60
CA TYR A 451 -0.36 -14.48 5.20
C TYR A 451 1.05 -14.73 5.76
N GLU A 452 2.07 -14.48 4.95
CA GLU A 452 3.47 -14.48 5.39
C GLU A 452 4.27 -13.42 4.62
N LEU A 453 5.20 -12.78 5.29
CA LEU A 453 6.18 -11.85 4.72
C LEU A 453 7.50 -11.90 5.48
N GLY A 454 8.51 -12.53 4.89
CA GLY A 454 9.88 -12.51 5.43
C GLY A 454 9.99 -13.00 6.87
N GLY A 455 9.21 -14.01 7.26
CA GLY A 455 9.19 -14.63 8.59
C GLY A 455 8.17 -14.02 9.56
N ASN A 456 7.40 -13.01 9.14
CA ASN A 456 6.27 -12.47 9.91
C ASN A 456 4.98 -13.02 9.33
N SER A 457 4.13 -13.60 10.16
CA SER A 457 3.03 -14.45 9.71
C SER A 457 1.73 -14.12 10.40
N ALA A 458 0.61 -14.30 9.69
CA ALA A 458 -0.73 -14.20 10.24
C ALA A 458 -1.69 -15.19 9.57
N LEU A 459 -2.81 -15.47 10.23
CA LEU A 459 -3.96 -16.12 9.63
C LEU A 459 -5.22 -15.51 10.19
N PHE A 460 -6.13 -15.14 9.30
CA PHE A 460 -7.46 -14.60 9.60
C PHE A 460 -8.51 -15.71 9.46
N LYS A 461 -9.46 -15.76 10.40
CA LYS A 461 -10.61 -16.68 10.36
C LYS A 461 -11.79 -16.08 11.12
N GLY A 462 -12.85 -15.71 10.40
CA GLY A 462 -13.95 -14.94 10.97
C GLY A 462 -13.46 -13.65 11.62
N ASP A 463 -13.87 -13.41 12.87
CA ASP A 463 -13.46 -12.23 13.64
C ASP A 463 -12.06 -12.35 14.27
N TYR A 464 -11.37 -13.49 14.09
CA TYR A 464 -10.13 -13.78 14.79
C TYR A 464 -8.92 -13.76 13.88
N LYS A 465 -7.78 -13.43 14.47
CA LYS A 465 -6.47 -13.43 13.82
C LYS A 465 -5.43 -14.05 14.74
N ILE A 466 -4.64 -14.97 14.22
CA ILE A 466 -3.37 -15.32 14.83
C ILE A 466 -2.23 -14.60 14.15
N VAL A 467 -1.22 -14.20 14.91
CA VAL A 467 -0.08 -13.42 14.39
C VAL A 467 1.20 -13.72 15.14
N ILE A 468 2.32 -13.71 14.40
CA ILE A 468 3.67 -13.74 14.95
C ILE A 468 4.57 -12.79 14.14
N ASN A 469 5.32 -11.92 14.82
CA ASN A 469 6.33 -11.04 14.24
C ASN A 469 7.73 -11.53 14.66
N ALA A 470 8.12 -12.69 14.17
CA ALA A 470 9.38 -13.34 14.54
C ALA A 470 10.60 -12.53 14.08
N VAL A 471 10.51 -11.91 12.89
CA VAL A 471 11.58 -11.09 12.32
C VAL A 471 11.40 -9.62 12.68
N GLY A 472 12.40 -9.06 13.32
CA GLY A 472 12.42 -7.66 13.75
C GLY A 472 11.92 -7.42 15.17
N GLN A 473 10.99 -8.26 15.68
CA GLN A 473 10.46 -8.15 17.05
C GLN A 473 10.87 -9.32 17.95
N ASN A 474 11.39 -10.40 17.37
CA ASN A 474 11.80 -11.62 18.06
C ASN A 474 10.65 -12.27 18.84
N ASP A 475 9.42 -12.23 18.30
CA ASP A 475 8.33 -12.98 18.88
C ASP A 475 8.66 -14.48 18.87
N ALA A 476 8.51 -15.12 20.03
CA ALA A 476 8.73 -16.55 20.17
C ALA A 476 7.43 -17.37 20.04
N ASP A 477 6.30 -16.74 20.26
CA ASP A 477 5.00 -17.38 20.36
C ASP A 477 3.95 -16.69 19.47
N TRP A 478 2.98 -17.48 19.01
CA TRP A 478 1.82 -16.97 18.32
C TRP A 478 0.85 -16.28 19.30
N HIS A 479 0.32 -15.15 18.87
CA HIS A 479 -0.71 -14.38 19.56
C HIS A 479 -2.06 -14.61 18.87
N LEU A 480 -3.15 -14.54 19.63
CA LEU A 480 -4.53 -14.63 19.12
C LEU A 480 -5.31 -13.38 19.53
N PHE A 481 -5.93 -12.73 18.55
CA PHE A 481 -6.73 -11.52 18.77
C PHE A 481 -8.12 -11.65 18.13
N ASN A 482 -9.11 -10.97 18.71
CA ASN A 482 -10.38 -10.70 18.03
C ASN A 482 -10.27 -9.32 17.38
N ILE A 483 -9.95 -9.25 16.11
CA ILE A 483 -9.68 -7.99 15.40
C ILE A 483 -10.93 -7.15 15.09
N LYS A 484 -12.13 -7.73 15.24
CA LYS A 484 -13.39 -6.99 15.13
C LYS A 484 -13.63 -6.10 16.33
N THR A 485 -13.35 -6.60 17.54
CA THR A 485 -13.58 -5.86 18.79
C THR A 485 -12.32 -5.21 19.36
N ASP A 486 -11.15 -5.70 18.97
CA ASP A 486 -9.81 -5.22 19.39
C ASP A 486 -8.87 -5.09 18.18
N PRO A 487 -9.15 -4.17 17.25
CA PRO A 487 -8.27 -3.95 16.08
C PRO A 487 -6.90 -3.39 16.47
N GLY A 488 -6.74 -2.91 17.71
CA GLY A 488 -5.45 -2.48 18.27
C GLY A 488 -4.54 -3.63 18.72
N GLU A 489 -5.00 -4.90 18.65
CA GLU A 489 -4.24 -6.09 19.08
C GLU A 489 -3.70 -5.95 20.52
N THR A 490 -4.56 -5.47 21.45
CA THR A 490 -4.16 -5.15 22.83
C THR A 490 -4.36 -6.30 23.80
N THR A 491 -5.25 -7.26 23.47
CA THR A 491 -5.63 -8.36 24.35
C THR A 491 -5.36 -9.72 23.71
N ASN A 492 -4.23 -10.34 24.04
CA ASN A 492 -3.90 -11.68 23.56
C ASN A 492 -4.79 -12.75 24.20
N LEU A 493 -5.59 -13.44 23.39
CA LEU A 493 -6.56 -14.46 23.78
C LEU A 493 -5.98 -15.89 23.75
N ALA A 494 -4.72 -16.10 23.36
CA ALA A 494 -4.11 -17.42 23.17
C ALA A 494 -4.27 -18.36 24.37
N GLN A 495 -4.10 -17.84 25.59
CA GLN A 495 -4.27 -18.62 26.81
C GLN A 495 -5.74 -18.86 27.18
N GLN A 496 -6.66 -17.98 26.75
CA GLN A 496 -8.08 -18.06 27.06
C GLN A 496 -8.81 -18.98 26.07
N MET A 497 -8.32 -19.08 24.83
CA MET A 497 -8.93 -19.82 23.72
C MET A 497 -7.92 -20.79 23.06
N PRO A 498 -7.29 -21.70 23.82
CA PRO A 498 -6.21 -22.53 23.29
C PRO A 498 -6.68 -23.48 22.17
N ALA A 499 -7.92 -23.93 22.19
CA ALA A 499 -8.48 -24.81 21.14
C ALA A 499 -8.63 -24.06 19.81
N LEU A 500 -9.05 -22.78 19.83
CA LEU A 500 -9.13 -21.96 18.62
C LEU A 500 -7.72 -21.63 18.08
N LEU A 501 -6.77 -21.34 18.97
CA LEU A 501 -5.37 -21.16 18.56
C LEU A 501 -4.82 -22.40 17.84
N GLU A 502 -5.04 -23.60 18.42
CA GLU A 502 -4.60 -24.88 17.81
C GLU A 502 -5.24 -25.12 16.45
N GLU A 503 -6.55 -24.86 16.32
CA GLU A 503 -7.26 -24.95 15.06
C GLU A 503 -6.68 -24.01 13.99
N MET A 504 -6.49 -22.72 14.34
CA MET A 504 -5.97 -21.72 13.42
C MET A 504 -4.50 -21.96 13.04
N LEU A 505 -3.70 -22.55 13.95
CA LEU A 505 -2.34 -22.97 13.62
C LEU A 505 -2.33 -24.11 12.60
N ALA A 506 -3.24 -25.08 12.71
CA ALA A 506 -3.38 -26.14 11.71
C ALA A 506 -3.81 -25.57 10.34
N ASP A 507 -4.71 -24.58 10.31
CA ASP A 507 -5.08 -23.88 9.10
C ASP A 507 -3.89 -23.10 8.49
N TYR A 508 -3.03 -22.52 9.32
CA TYR A 508 -1.81 -21.83 8.88
C TYR A 508 -0.80 -22.83 8.29
N GLU A 509 -0.62 -24.00 8.88
CA GLU A 509 0.24 -25.06 8.32
C GLU A 509 -0.26 -25.49 6.94
N ALA A 510 -1.58 -25.64 6.77
CA ALA A 510 -2.19 -25.95 5.48
C ALA A 510 -1.97 -24.82 4.44
N TYR A 511 -2.02 -23.55 4.86
CA TYR A 511 -1.68 -22.41 4.01
C TYR A 511 -0.21 -22.48 3.55
N VAL A 512 0.72 -22.73 4.47
CA VAL A 512 2.16 -22.88 4.18
C VAL A 512 2.41 -23.96 3.14
N GLU A 513 1.79 -25.14 3.31
CA GLU A 513 1.92 -26.27 2.37
C GLU A 513 1.33 -25.93 1.00
N THR A 514 0.11 -25.34 0.97
CA THR A 514 -0.60 -25.03 -0.27
C THR A 514 0.12 -23.99 -1.12
N ASN A 515 0.73 -22.99 -0.49
CA ASN A 515 1.37 -21.87 -1.19
C ASN A 515 2.90 -22.01 -1.29
N ASN A 516 3.48 -23.13 -0.85
CA ASN A 516 4.93 -23.36 -0.86
C ASN A 516 5.72 -22.28 -0.11
N VAL A 517 5.22 -21.85 1.06
CA VAL A 517 5.90 -20.86 1.89
C VAL A 517 7.22 -21.44 2.41
N LEU A 518 8.33 -20.80 2.05
CA LEU A 518 9.66 -21.25 2.48
C LEU A 518 10.02 -20.63 3.84
N PRO A 519 10.68 -21.41 4.73
CA PRO A 519 11.18 -20.86 5.97
C PRO A 519 12.26 -19.82 5.72
N MET A 520 12.36 -18.84 6.61
CA MET A 520 13.46 -17.88 6.56
C MET A 520 14.77 -18.54 7.01
N PRO A 521 15.90 -18.18 6.38
CA PRO A 521 17.22 -18.63 6.81
C PRO A 521 17.53 -18.20 8.26
N ASP A 522 18.28 -19.04 8.99
CA ASP A 522 18.72 -18.71 10.33
C ASP A 522 19.47 -17.39 10.39
N GLY A 523 19.09 -16.52 11.31
CA GLY A 523 19.71 -15.22 11.51
C GLY A 523 19.34 -14.18 10.44
N TYR A 524 18.33 -14.44 9.63
CA TYR A 524 17.84 -13.43 8.68
C TYR A 524 17.50 -12.10 9.37
N ASN A 525 17.99 -11.02 8.76
CA ASN A 525 17.70 -9.66 9.18
C ASN A 525 17.41 -8.80 7.95
N ARG A 526 16.17 -8.35 7.80
CA ARG A 526 15.71 -7.59 6.64
C ARG A 526 16.57 -6.35 6.35
N SER A 527 16.85 -5.53 7.35
CA SER A 527 17.66 -4.32 7.17
C SER A 527 19.09 -4.67 6.78
N GLY A 528 19.64 -5.74 7.36
CA GLY A 528 20.95 -6.26 6.99
C GLY A 528 20.99 -6.80 5.56
N GLN A 529 19.91 -7.43 5.09
CA GLN A 529 19.77 -7.91 3.71
C GLN A 529 19.76 -6.73 2.72
N ILE A 530 18.85 -5.76 2.92
CA ILE A 530 18.71 -4.56 2.05
C ILE A 530 20.04 -3.77 1.98
N LEU A 531 20.67 -3.51 3.13
CA LEU A 531 21.95 -2.80 3.16
C LEU A 531 23.11 -3.63 2.60
N GLY A 532 23.08 -4.95 2.80
CA GLY A 532 24.10 -5.86 2.26
C GLY A 532 24.06 -5.93 0.73
N ASP A 533 22.90 -5.90 0.14
CA ASP A 533 22.72 -5.88 -1.31
C ASP A 533 23.17 -4.53 -1.90
N ALA A 534 22.83 -3.42 -1.25
CA ALA A 534 23.30 -2.09 -1.60
C ALA A 534 24.85 -2.00 -1.60
N LEU A 535 25.51 -2.64 -0.64
CA LEU A 535 26.98 -2.63 -0.54
C LEU A 535 27.66 -3.58 -1.54
N ARG A 536 26.97 -4.63 -2.00
CA ARG A 536 27.50 -5.55 -3.02
C ARG A 536 27.46 -4.97 -4.43
N GLN A 537 26.56 -4.02 -4.68
CA GLN A 537 26.42 -3.35 -5.97
C GLN A 537 27.36 -2.14 -6.13
N GLN A 538 28.06 -1.69 -5.08
CA GLN A 538 29.08 -0.63 -5.11
C GLN A 538 30.50 -1.21 -5.31
#